data_b073892f08005e50f92c5d396829b6b7
#
_entry.id   b073892f08005e50f92c5d396829b6b7
#
_cell.length_a   1.000
_cell.length_b   1.000
_cell.length_c   1.000
_cell.angle_alpha   90.00
_cell.angle_beta   90.00
_cell.angle_gamma   90.00
#
_symmetry.space_group_name_H-M   'P 1'
#
loop_
_entity.id
_entity.type
_entity.pdbx_description
1 polymer ?
#
loop_
_entity_poly.entity_id
_entity_poly.type
_entity_poly.pdbx_seq_one_letter_code
_entity_poly.pdbx_strand_id
1 'polypeptide(L)'
;MSHNKNKIVKLADLPEFIDGNYIRKEGCSYATIYLREYAGVDPNDGRPMYYDNKEDENGNRSRNIVYDPNDADRVELKDIYPKLTGGLMNTFNYKFIDLSFNLSFHLGGYSYDGAMYALQDDGYTAQYNKSTELRRRWKQPGDITDVPRYVYGQEYGGWWNSSRGVHSTCLLYTSPSPRD
;
A
#
# COMPACT_ATOMS: atom_id res chain seq x y z
N MET A 1 -11.13 18.18 14.60
CA MET A 1 -11.24 17.55 13.26
C MET A 1 -10.45 18.39 12.27
N SER A 2 -9.59 17.80 11.46
CA SER A 2 -8.75 18.48 10.48
C SER A 2 -8.85 17.76 9.12
N HIS A 3 -8.95 18.54 8.06
CA HIS A 3 -8.92 18.06 6.68
C HIS A 3 -7.63 18.54 6.00
N ASN A 4 -6.90 17.61 5.36
CA ASN A 4 -5.68 17.91 4.63
C ASN A 4 -5.90 17.71 3.12
N LYS A 5 -5.52 18.74 2.34
CA LYS A 5 -5.45 18.67 0.88
C LYS A 5 -4.10 19.26 0.46
N ASN A 6 -3.15 18.37 0.20
CA ASN A 6 -1.80 18.71 -0.20
C ASN A 6 -1.66 18.61 -1.73
N LYS A 7 -1.01 19.60 -2.35
CA LYS A 7 -0.73 19.62 -3.77
C LYS A 7 0.51 20.43 -4.08
N ILE A 8 1.43 19.87 -4.86
CA ILE A 8 2.57 20.59 -5.39
C ILE A 8 2.06 21.54 -6.48
N VAL A 9 2.29 22.84 -6.29
CA VAL A 9 1.89 23.87 -7.25
C VAL A 9 2.93 24.03 -8.34
N LYS A 10 4.22 24.02 -7.97
CA LYS A 10 5.33 24.18 -8.89
C LYS A 10 6.59 23.54 -8.33
N LEU A 11 7.34 22.86 -9.20
CA LEU A 11 8.72 22.42 -8.96
C LEU A 11 9.69 23.43 -9.60
N ALA A 12 10.91 23.56 -9.02
CA ALA A 12 11.84 24.59 -9.43
C ALA A 12 12.43 24.36 -10.83
N ASP A 13 13.10 23.22 -11.06
CA ASP A 13 13.90 23.00 -12.26
C ASP A 13 13.61 21.69 -13.01
N LEU A 14 12.75 20.84 -12.45
CA LEU A 14 12.43 19.52 -13.02
C LEU A 14 10.92 19.36 -13.13
N PRO A 15 10.41 18.69 -14.19
CA PRO A 15 8.97 18.41 -14.33
C PRO A 15 8.47 17.45 -13.27
N GLU A 16 9.34 16.52 -12.84
CA GLU A 16 9.06 15.54 -11.80
C GLU A 16 10.34 15.04 -11.13
N PHE A 17 10.23 14.54 -9.92
CA PHE A 17 11.33 13.97 -9.16
C PHE A 17 10.88 12.68 -8.46
N ILE A 18 11.62 11.59 -8.70
CA ILE A 18 11.35 10.26 -8.11
C ILE A 18 12.36 10.01 -6.98
N ASP A 19 11.84 9.71 -5.81
CA ASP A 19 12.61 9.39 -4.61
C ASP A 19 12.14 8.03 -4.06
N GLY A 20 12.87 6.99 -4.41
CA GLY A 20 12.53 5.62 -4.04
C GLY A 20 11.15 5.17 -4.57
N ASN A 21 10.19 5.06 -3.67
CA ASN A 21 8.82 4.64 -3.96
C ASN A 21 7.84 5.81 -4.08
N TYR A 22 8.32 7.03 -4.13
CA TYR A 22 7.49 8.23 -4.17
C TYR A 22 7.83 9.11 -5.37
N ILE A 23 6.82 9.79 -5.89
CA ILE A 23 7.00 10.80 -6.94
C ILE A 23 6.55 12.16 -6.44
N ARG A 24 7.32 13.18 -6.83
CA ARG A 24 6.97 14.59 -6.68
C ARG A 24 6.79 15.17 -8.05
N LYS A 25 5.55 15.51 -8.37
CA LYS A 25 5.12 16.04 -9.67
C LYS A 25 4.13 17.16 -9.45
N GLU A 26 4.13 18.14 -10.31
CA GLU A 26 3.14 19.22 -10.26
C GLU A 26 1.73 18.63 -10.37
N GLY A 27 0.85 19.08 -9.52
CA GLY A 27 -0.52 18.54 -9.46
C GLY A 27 -0.73 17.37 -8.51
N CYS A 28 0.31 16.66 -8.13
CA CYS A 28 0.26 15.56 -7.17
C CYS A 28 0.50 16.03 -5.72
N SER A 29 0.19 15.20 -4.75
CA SER A 29 0.60 15.39 -3.36
C SER A 29 2.12 15.30 -3.24
N TYR A 30 2.71 15.96 -2.24
CA TYR A 30 4.15 15.93 -1.98
C TYR A 30 4.71 14.51 -1.79
N ALA A 31 3.91 13.57 -1.31
CA ALA A 31 4.33 12.20 -1.07
C ALA A 31 3.33 11.21 -1.68
N THR A 32 3.22 11.26 -3.00
CA THR A 32 2.44 10.30 -3.78
C THR A 32 3.25 9.02 -3.98
N ILE A 33 2.67 7.87 -3.65
CA ILE A 33 3.27 6.55 -3.86
C ILE A 33 3.31 6.27 -5.36
N TYR A 34 4.49 5.90 -5.87
CA TYR A 34 4.78 5.67 -7.28
C TYR A 34 5.38 4.29 -7.48
N LEU A 35 4.54 3.33 -7.81
CA LEU A 35 4.90 1.91 -7.89
C LEU A 35 4.21 1.24 -9.07
N ARG A 36 4.65 0.02 -9.39
CA ARG A 36 3.99 -0.86 -10.34
C ARG A 36 2.65 -1.36 -9.79
N GLU A 37 1.64 -1.43 -10.63
CA GLU A 37 0.31 -1.88 -10.23
C GLU A 37 0.23 -3.41 -10.32
N TYR A 38 0.06 -4.04 -9.15
CA TYR A 38 -0.10 -5.48 -9.04
C TYR A 38 -1.50 -5.91 -9.45
N ALA A 39 -1.61 -6.87 -10.37
CA ALA A 39 -2.87 -7.36 -10.90
C ALA A 39 -3.35 -8.68 -10.25
N GLY A 40 -2.51 -9.27 -9.38
CA GLY A 40 -2.84 -10.52 -8.71
C GLY A 40 -1.92 -11.67 -9.09
N VAL A 41 -2.42 -12.88 -8.97
CA VAL A 41 -1.70 -14.13 -9.27
C VAL A 41 -2.42 -14.88 -10.38
N ASP A 42 -1.66 -15.40 -11.34
CA ASP A 42 -2.21 -16.27 -12.36
C ASP A 42 -2.68 -17.60 -11.72
N PRO A 43 -3.97 -17.95 -11.81
CA PRO A 43 -4.48 -19.16 -11.21
C PRO A 43 -3.95 -20.44 -11.88
N ASN A 44 -3.39 -20.39 -13.08
CA ASN A 44 -2.89 -21.56 -13.78
C ASN A 44 -1.48 -21.96 -13.33
N ASP A 45 -0.59 -21.00 -13.11
CA ASP A 45 0.82 -21.28 -12.82
C ASP A 45 1.38 -20.58 -11.58
N GLY A 46 0.58 -19.72 -10.92
CA GLY A 46 0.93 -19.07 -9.67
C GLY A 46 1.92 -17.93 -9.79
N ARG A 47 2.21 -17.43 -11.00
CA ARG A 47 3.08 -16.27 -11.18
C ARG A 47 2.37 -14.97 -10.81
N PRO A 48 3.10 -13.97 -10.26
CA PRO A 48 2.57 -12.63 -10.08
C PRO A 48 2.26 -11.98 -11.43
N MET A 49 1.19 -11.20 -11.47
CA MET A 49 0.77 -10.44 -12.65
C MET A 49 0.78 -8.95 -12.32
N TYR A 50 1.13 -8.14 -13.31
CA TYR A 50 1.15 -6.69 -13.23
C TYR A 50 0.39 -6.10 -14.41
N TYR A 51 -0.13 -4.88 -14.24
CA TYR A 51 -0.58 -4.09 -15.37
C TYR A 51 0.62 -3.39 -15.99
N ASP A 52 0.74 -3.43 -17.32
CA ASP A 52 1.85 -2.79 -18.05
C ASP A 52 1.84 -1.27 -17.92
N ASN A 53 0.65 -0.66 -17.81
CA ASN A 53 0.42 0.77 -17.63
C ASN A 53 1.18 1.68 -18.61
N LYS A 54 1.55 1.17 -19.78
CA LYS A 54 2.21 1.96 -20.81
C LYS A 54 1.28 3.04 -21.34
N GLU A 55 1.80 4.26 -21.38
CA GLU A 55 1.03 5.43 -21.81
C GLU A 55 1.09 5.54 -23.34
N ASP A 56 -0.06 5.72 -23.99
CA ASP A 56 -0.17 5.99 -25.41
C ASP A 56 0.05 7.49 -25.73
N GLU A 57 0.10 7.84 -27.02
CA GLU A 57 0.28 9.22 -27.47
C GLU A 57 -0.83 10.17 -26.99
N ASN A 58 -1.96 9.64 -26.55
CA ASN A 58 -3.10 10.39 -26.05
C ASN A 58 -3.15 10.49 -24.52
N GLY A 59 -2.15 9.90 -23.82
CA GLY A 59 -2.10 9.88 -22.37
C GLY A 59 -2.98 8.81 -21.72
N ASN A 60 -3.52 7.86 -22.50
CA ASN A 60 -4.26 6.73 -21.93
C ASN A 60 -3.29 5.62 -21.56
N ARG A 61 -3.52 4.98 -20.42
CA ARG A 61 -2.71 3.86 -19.95
C ARG A 61 -3.33 2.54 -20.36
N SER A 62 -2.50 1.68 -20.94
CA SER A 62 -2.87 0.29 -21.23
C SER A 62 -3.01 -0.50 -19.93
N ARG A 63 -3.78 -1.58 -19.97
CA ARG A 63 -3.98 -2.48 -18.82
C ARG A 63 -3.77 -3.93 -19.24
N ASN A 64 -2.77 -4.16 -20.10
CA ASN A 64 -2.39 -5.52 -20.45
C ASN A 64 -1.69 -6.18 -19.25
N ILE A 65 -1.86 -7.49 -19.16
CA ILE A 65 -1.19 -8.27 -18.11
C ILE A 65 0.22 -8.62 -18.59
N VAL A 66 1.20 -8.34 -17.73
CA VAL A 66 2.59 -8.73 -17.88
C VAL A 66 3.06 -9.49 -16.65
N TYR A 67 4.01 -10.39 -16.82
CA TYR A 67 4.54 -11.23 -15.74
C TYR A 67 5.90 -10.76 -15.22
N ASP A 68 6.65 -10.04 -16.06
CA ASP A 68 7.90 -9.41 -15.61
C ASP A 68 7.59 -8.00 -15.08
N PRO A 69 7.94 -7.69 -13.84
CA PRO A 69 7.74 -6.34 -13.31
C PRO A 69 8.52 -5.27 -14.09
N ASN A 70 9.57 -5.63 -14.83
CA ASN A 70 10.31 -4.68 -15.65
C ASN A 70 9.56 -4.25 -16.92
N ASP A 71 8.58 -5.03 -17.34
CA ASP A 71 7.70 -4.68 -18.47
C ASP A 71 6.53 -3.77 -18.05
N ALA A 72 6.37 -3.54 -16.74
CA ALA A 72 5.32 -2.71 -16.17
C ALA A 72 5.86 -1.32 -15.76
N ASP A 73 5.22 -0.28 -16.24
CA ASP A 73 5.52 1.08 -15.85
C ASP A 73 4.97 1.37 -14.43
N ARG A 74 5.69 2.26 -13.70
CA ARG A 74 5.21 2.76 -12.41
C ARG A 74 4.13 3.80 -12.62
N VAL A 75 3.20 3.87 -11.69
CA VAL A 75 2.10 4.83 -11.73
C VAL A 75 1.86 5.47 -10.38
N GLU A 76 1.26 6.65 -10.39
CA GLU A 76 0.80 7.35 -9.19
C GLU A 76 -0.37 6.58 -8.58
N LEU A 77 -0.17 5.99 -7.41
CA LEU A 77 -1.19 5.16 -6.76
C LEU A 77 -1.99 5.93 -5.73
N LYS A 78 -1.39 6.23 -4.61
CA LYS A 78 -2.06 6.74 -3.40
C LYS A 78 -1.19 7.77 -2.69
N ASP A 79 -1.84 8.62 -1.90
CA ASP A 79 -1.19 9.60 -1.04
C ASP A 79 -0.90 9.00 0.35
N ILE A 80 0.26 9.31 0.92
CA ILE A 80 0.58 8.89 2.30
C ILE A 80 -0.13 9.73 3.35
N TYR A 81 -0.50 10.96 3.02
CA TYR A 81 -1.15 11.84 3.99
C TYR A 81 -2.62 11.49 4.18
N PRO A 82 -3.07 11.33 5.43
CA PRO A 82 -4.49 11.15 5.70
C PRO A 82 -5.27 12.41 5.27
N LYS A 83 -6.39 12.19 4.59
CA LYS A 83 -7.26 13.27 4.14
C LYS A 83 -8.06 13.88 5.27
N LEU A 84 -8.38 13.06 6.26
CA LEU A 84 -9.19 13.46 7.40
C LEU A 84 -8.61 12.89 8.69
N THR A 85 -8.39 13.76 9.67
CA THR A 85 -7.96 13.37 11.02
C THR A 85 -8.84 14.02 12.07
N GLY A 86 -9.08 13.34 13.17
CA GLY A 86 -9.88 13.92 14.24
C GLY A 86 -9.91 13.08 15.50
N GLY A 87 -10.53 13.65 16.50
CA GLY A 87 -10.79 13.00 17.77
C GLY A 87 -12.09 13.49 18.39
N LEU A 88 -12.68 12.62 19.17
CA LEU A 88 -13.87 12.88 19.99
C LEU A 88 -13.59 12.35 21.38
N MET A 89 -13.65 13.24 22.36
CA MET A 89 -13.56 12.88 23.77
C MET A 89 -14.91 13.17 24.43
N ASN A 90 -15.46 12.18 25.12
CA ASN A 90 -16.68 12.34 25.90
C ASN A 90 -16.45 11.83 27.31
N THR A 91 -17.03 12.55 28.28
CA THR A 91 -17.03 12.18 29.69
C THR A 91 -18.47 12.27 30.23
N PHE A 92 -18.93 11.18 30.78
CA PHE A 92 -20.25 11.07 31.42
C PHE A 92 -20.05 10.86 32.91
N ASN A 93 -20.69 11.69 33.69
CA ASN A 93 -20.67 11.60 35.15
C ASN A 93 -22.10 11.35 35.65
N TYR A 94 -22.31 10.25 36.33
CA TYR A 94 -23.59 9.94 36.93
C TYR A 94 -23.42 9.35 38.33
N LYS A 95 -23.82 10.12 39.35
CA LYS A 95 -23.66 9.76 40.77
C LYS A 95 -22.20 9.42 41.11
N PHE A 96 -21.93 8.12 41.32
CA PHE A 96 -20.60 7.56 41.63
C PHE A 96 -19.91 6.91 40.43
N ILE A 97 -20.45 7.08 39.23
CA ILE A 97 -19.92 6.49 38.02
C ILE A 97 -19.42 7.60 37.11
N ASP A 98 -18.12 7.56 36.77
CA ASP A 98 -17.49 8.39 35.75
C ASP A 98 -17.08 7.50 34.59
N LEU A 99 -17.63 7.78 33.41
CA LEU A 99 -17.28 7.08 32.19
C LEU A 99 -16.67 8.08 31.20
N SER A 100 -15.42 7.85 30.80
CA SER A 100 -14.80 8.63 29.75
C SER A 100 -14.36 7.71 28.59
N PHE A 101 -14.54 8.16 27.35
CA PHE A 101 -13.99 7.50 26.19
C PHE A 101 -13.38 8.53 25.23
N ASN A 102 -12.28 8.15 24.64
CA ASN A 102 -11.59 8.92 23.63
C ASN A 102 -11.54 8.12 22.33
N LEU A 103 -12.02 8.73 21.25
CA LEU A 103 -12.00 8.19 19.90
C LEU A 103 -11.08 9.05 19.07
N SER A 104 -10.05 8.47 18.47
CA SER A 104 -9.23 9.14 17.44
C SER A 104 -9.28 8.39 16.12
N PHE A 105 -9.24 9.13 15.02
CA PHE A 105 -9.32 8.55 13.70
C PHE A 105 -8.43 9.28 12.70
N HIS A 106 -7.89 8.49 11.74
CA HIS A 106 -7.12 8.93 10.60
C HIS A 106 -7.65 8.20 9.37
N LEU A 107 -8.11 8.93 8.37
CA LEU A 107 -8.74 8.36 7.17
C LEU A 107 -8.05 8.82 5.89
N GLY A 108 -7.85 7.91 4.95
CA GLY A 108 -7.41 8.20 3.58
C GLY A 108 -5.89 8.30 3.38
N GLY A 109 -5.07 7.94 4.36
CA GLY A 109 -3.63 7.76 4.22
C GLY A 109 -3.26 6.34 3.77
N TYR A 110 -2.12 6.21 3.09
CA TYR A 110 -1.56 4.94 2.67
C TYR A 110 -0.07 4.87 2.99
N SER A 111 0.46 3.68 3.16
CA SER A 111 1.88 3.44 3.39
C SER A 111 2.36 2.25 2.58
N TYR A 112 3.58 2.32 2.07
CA TYR A 112 4.27 1.16 1.56
C TYR A 112 4.99 0.45 2.71
N ASP A 113 4.69 -0.83 2.92
CA ASP A 113 5.27 -1.64 3.99
C ASP A 113 6.55 -2.32 3.51
N GLY A 114 7.66 -1.58 3.55
CA GLY A 114 8.98 -2.09 3.19
C GLY A 114 9.52 -3.14 4.17
N ALA A 115 9.05 -3.15 5.43
CA ALA A 115 9.49 -4.13 6.42
C ALA A 115 8.95 -5.53 6.11
N MET A 116 7.75 -5.60 5.55
CA MET A 116 7.12 -6.87 5.16
C MET A 116 7.74 -7.48 3.90
N TYR A 117 8.56 -6.73 3.15
CA TYR A 117 9.22 -7.24 1.95
C TYR A 117 9.98 -8.55 2.24
N ALA A 118 10.87 -8.57 3.22
CA ALA A 118 11.64 -9.75 3.58
C ALA A 118 10.81 -10.88 4.21
N LEU A 119 9.66 -10.54 4.83
CA LEU A 119 8.79 -11.49 5.52
C LEU A 119 7.74 -12.12 4.59
N GLN A 120 7.45 -11.48 3.47
CA GLN A 120 6.40 -11.89 2.54
C GLN A 120 6.89 -12.01 1.08
N ASP A 121 8.21 -12.01 0.87
CA ASP A 121 8.74 -12.27 -0.47
C ASP A 121 8.40 -13.72 -0.90
N ASP A 122 8.41 -13.94 -2.20
CA ASP A 122 7.97 -15.18 -2.81
C ASP A 122 9.09 -16.24 -2.92
N GLY A 123 10.10 -16.16 -2.04
CA GLY A 123 11.20 -17.15 -1.91
C GLY A 123 12.60 -16.60 -2.19
N TYR A 124 12.73 -15.32 -2.51
CA TYR A 124 14.03 -14.69 -2.78
C TYR A 124 14.95 -14.71 -1.55
N THR A 125 14.45 -14.30 -0.38
CA THR A 125 15.22 -14.32 0.88
C THR A 125 14.85 -15.53 1.74
N ALA A 126 15.04 -16.73 1.22
CA ALA A 126 14.61 -17.99 1.86
C ALA A 126 15.23 -18.27 3.24
N GLN A 127 16.34 -17.60 3.58
CA GLN A 127 17.01 -17.75 4.88
C GLN A 127 16.28 -17.07 6.04
N TYR A 128 15.31 -16.20 5.78
CA TYR A 128 14.55 -15.52 6.82
C TYR A 128 13.24 -16.23 7.15
N ASN A 129 12.84 -16.14 8.41
CA ASN A 129 11.51 -16.56 8.81
C ASN A 129 10.45 -15.74 8.07
N LYS A 130 9.40 -16.41 7.63
CA LYS A 130 8.34 -15.80 6.82
C LYS A 130 7.06 -15.57 7.61
N SER A 131 6.27 -14.60 7.17
CA SER A 131 4.94 -14.35 7.72
C SER A 131 4.00 -15.53 7.47
N THR A 132 3.04 -15.71 8.38
CA THR A 132 1.96 -16.71 8.23
C THR A 132 1.07 -16.45 7.01
N GLU A 133 1.05 -15.22 6.49
CA GLU A 133 0.34 -14.83 5.27
C GLU A 133 0.76 -15.68 4.06
N LEU A 134 2.03 -16.09 3.98
CA LEU A 134 2.53 -16.96 2.92
C LEU A 134 1.90 -18.35 2.92
N ARG A 135 1.17 -18.74 3.96
CA ARG A 135 0.39 -20.00 3.95
C ARG A 135 -0.76 -19.97 2.94
N ARG A 136 -1.23 -18.77 2.57
CA ARG A 136 -2.27 -18.55 1.55
C ARG A 136 -1.73 -18.57 0.12
N ARG A 137 -0.40 -18.78 -0.05
CA ARG A 137 0.21 -18.78 -1.39
C ARG A 137 -0.46 -19.77 -2.32
N TRP A 138 -0.37 -19.50 -3.60
CA TRP A 138 -0.75 -20.42 -4.65
C TRP A 138 0.02 -21.75 -4.54
N LYS A 139 -0.66 -22.88 -4.68
CA LYS A 139 -0.09 -24.24 -4.52
C LYS A 139 -0.38 -25.14 -5.70
N GLN A 140 -1.52 -24.97 -6.35
CA GLN A 140 -1.97 -25.81 -7.46
C GLN A 140 -2.82 -25.00 -8.45
N PRO A 141 -2.89 -25.45 -9.72
CA PRO A 141 -3.76 -24.84 -10.72
C PRO A 141 -5.22 -24.74 -10.25
N GLY A 142 -5.79 -23.54 -10.40
CA GLY A 142 -7.13 -23.22 -9.96
C GLY A 142 -7.20 -22.51 -8.59
N ASP A 143 -6.10 -22.41 -7.85
CA ASP A 143 -6.08 -21.63 -6.60
C ASP A 143 -6.27 -20.15 -6.90
N ILE A 144 -7.21 -19.53 -6.19
CA ILE A 144 -7.46 -18.08 -6.24
C ILE A 144 -6.86 -17.44 -4.99
N THR A 145 -5.77 -16.72 -5.17
CA THR A 145 -5.03 -16.06 -4.09
C THR A 145 -4.34 -14.80 -4.60
N ASP A 146 -4.00 -13.91 -3.68
CA ASP A 146 -3.19 -12.72 -3.91
C ASP A 146 -1.69 -12.93 -3.65
N VAL A 147 -1.33 -14.13 -3.16
CA VAL A 147 0.04 -14.50 -2.80
C VAL A 147 0.59 -15.48 -3.84
N PRO A 148 1.65 -15.10 -4.59
CA PRO A 148 2.25 -15.94 -5.63
C PRO A 148 2.78 -17.28 -5.09
N ARG A 149 3.09 -18.16 -6.01
CA ARG A 149 3.82 -19.40 -5.67
C ARG A 149 5.18 -19.07 -5.07
N TYR A 150 5.60 -19.90 -4.14
CA TYR A 150 6.92 -19.78 -3.52
C TYR A 150 7.97 -20.50 -4.36
N VAL A 151 9.00 -19.79 -4.82
CA VAL A 151 10.11 -20.36 -5.60
C VAL A 151 11.43 -19.96 -4.98
N TYR A 152 12.16 -20.94 -4.49
CA TYR A 152 13.45 -20.73 -3.83
C TYR A 152 14.45 -20.02 -4.75
N GLY A 153 15.03 -18.92 -4.24
CA GLY A 153 16.11 -18.20 -4.90
C GLY A 153 15.71 -17.44 -6.17
N GLN A 154 14.41 -17.36 -6.49
CA GLN A 154 13.91 -16.58 -7.62
C GLN A 154 13.16 -15.35 -7.15
N GLU A 155 13.48 -14.22 -7.75
CA GLU A 155 12.77 -12.96 -7.54
C GLU A 155 11.61 -12.87 -8.52
N TYR A 156 10.42 -13.27 -8.09
CA TYR A 156 9.20 -13.00 -8.86
C TYR A 156 8.61 -11.61 -8.59
N GLY A 157 9.27 -10.85 -7.72
CA GLY A 157 9.01 -9.43 -7.55
C GLY A 157 7.62 -9.04 -7.04
N GLY A 158 6.80 -9.98 -6.54
CA GLY A 158 5.43 -9.72 -6.13
C GLY A 158 5.29 -8.59 -5.10
N TRP A 159 6.29 -8.38 -4.25
CA TRP A 159 6.37 -7.28 -3.30
C TRP A 159 7.26 -6.12 -3.76
N TRP A 160 8.23 -6.40 -4.63
CA TRP A 160 9.24 -5.43 -5.01
C TRP A 160 8.63 -4.28 -5.79
N ASN A 161 8.66 -3.08 -5.18
CA ASN A 161 8.19 -1.85 -5.84
C ASN A 161 6.79 -1.98 -6.50
N SER A 162 5.87 -2.75 -5.89
CA SER A 162 4.53 -2.94 -6.40
C SER A 162 3.45 -2.51 -5.39
N SER A 163 2.24 -2.28 -5.90
CA SER A 163 1.09 -1.89 -5.10
C SER A 163 0.63 -2.95 -4.11
N ARG A 164 1.10 -4.20 -4.21
CA ARG A 164 0.84 -5.24 -3.22
C ARG A 164 1.32 -4.86 -1.83
N GLY A 165 2.43 -4.11 -1.72
CA GLY A 165 2.95 -3.60 -0.45
C GLY A 165 2.30 -2.30 0.03
N VAL A 166 1.27 -1.79 -0.63
CA VAL A 166 0.59 -0.55 -0.26
C VAL A 166 -0.63 -0.84 0.59
N HIS A 167 -0.59 -0.41 1.84
CA HIS A 167 -1.66 -0.62 2.80
C HIS A 167 -2.28 0.70 3.25
N SER A 168 -3.57 0.67 3.53
CA SER A 168 -4.27 1.80 4.16
C SER A 168 -3.76 1.99 5.59
N THR A 169 -3.43 3.22 5.94
CA THR A 169 -3.09 3.65 7.31
C THR A 169 -4.32 4.16 8.07
N CYS A 170 -5.53 3.84 7.61
CA CYS A 170 -6.74 4.18 8.33
C CYS A 170 -6.73 3.52 9.71
N LEU A 171 -6.69 4.35 10.75
CA LEU A 171 -6.72 3.94 12.15
C LEU A 171 -7.98 4.49 12.80
N LEU A 172 -8.70 3.59 13.46
CA LEU A 172 -9.73 3.93 14.43
C LEU A 172 -9.26 3.40 15.78
N TYR A 173 -8.89 4.29 16.67
CA TYR A 173 -8.41 3.95 17.99
C TYR A 173 -9.41 4.35 19.05
N THR A 174 -9.87 3.39 19.85
CA THR A 174 -10.69 3.63 21.03
C THR A 174 -9.91 3.23 22.27
N SER A 175 -9.67 4.15 23.17
CA SER A 175 -9.09 3.86 24.49
C SER A 175 -10.14 4.11 25.56
N PRO A 176 -10.62 3.09 26.26
CA PRO A 176 -11.23 3.28 27.57
C PRO A 176 -10.11 3.67 28.53
N SER A 177 -10.26 4.78 29.23
CA SER A 177 -9.39 5.14 30.35
C SER A 177 -10.10 4.71 31.65
N PRO A 178 -9.65 3.63 32.30
CA PRO A 178 -10.02 3.45 33.70
C PRO A 178 -9.33 4.55 34.49
N ARG A 179 -10.07 5.31 35.25
CA ARG A 179 -9.51 6.08 36.38
C ARG A 179 -9.44 5.12 37.54
N ASP A 180 -8.23 4.93 38.07
CA ASP A 180 -8.00 4.39 39.41
C ASP A 180 -8.58 5.33 40.48
#